data_9dee5b23856a32f125dc638e119bb5e5
#
_entry.id   9dee5b23856a32f125dc638e119bb5e5
#
_cell.length_a   1.000
_cell.length_b   1.000
_cell.length_c   1.000
_cell.angle_alpha   90.00
_cell.angle_beta   90.00
_cell.angle_gamma   90.00
#
_symmetry.space_group_name_H-M   'P 1'
#
loop_
_entity.id
_entity.type
_entity.pdbx_description
1 polymer ?
#
loop_
_entity_poly.entity_id
_entity_poly.type
_entity_poly.pdbx_seq_one_letter_code
_entity_poly.pdbx_strand_id
1 'polypeptide(L)'
;MTTTIQKCKPTSPGQRNKVKIRHHHLHKGSPLASLIDAGHTPKFGRNNTGRITTRHKSGPTGNRKRKKYRLIDFKRDKDGVTGYVDRVEYDPYRTAHIALISYTDGEKRYIIAPEGTRAGDKVVSGDTAAIATGNALALQSIPQGTTIHAIEMKPGKGAQIARSAGAYATLVSRDGTYAIIRLRSGEVRKVPATCRATIGTVSNVKHNLEKLGTAGASRRRGKRPTVRGVAMNPIDHPHGGGEGRTSGGRHPVSPWGWKTKGMKTRSCKRTDSMILTRKRKGDK
;
A
#
# COMPACT_ATOMS: atom_id res chain seq x y z
N MET A 1 -12.74 10.69 14.12
CA MET A 1 -11.29 10.84 13.81
C MET A 1 -11.04 12.16 13.12
N THR A 2 -10.32 13.07 13.76
CA THR A 2 -10.02 14.38 13.18
C THR A 2 -8.68 14.33 12.45
N THR A 3 -8.75 14.03 11.16
CA THR A 3 -7.63 14.22 10.24
C THR A 3 -7.78 15.55 9.55
N THR A 4 -6.86 16.49 9.82
CA THR A 4 -6.91 17.84 9.23
C THR A 4 -5.92 17.97 8.09
N ILE A 5 -6.37 18.62 6.99
CA ILE A 5 -5.53 18.97 5.86
C ILE A 5 -5.03 20.40 6.11
N GLN A 6 -3.72 20.56 6.23
CA GLN A 6 -3.09 21.86 6.44
C GLN A 6 -2.29 22.27 5.19
N LYS A 7 -2.71 23.34 4.53
CA LYS A 7 -1.90 24.03 3.54
C LYS A 7 -0.87 24.89 4.28
N CYS A 8 0.39 24.84 3.88
CA CYS A 8 1.43 25.71 4.46
C CYS A 8 1.34 27.12 3.88
N LYS A 9 1.71 28.13 4.69
CA LYS A 9 1.82 29.52 4.20
C LYS A 9 2.90 29.59 3.10
N PRO A 10 2.72 30.39 2.05
CA PRO A 10 3.62 30.46 0.90
C PRO A 10 4.84 31.38 1.18
N THR A 11 5.54 31.14 2.28
CA THR A 11 6.69 31.95 2.73
C THR A 11 7.97 31.68 1.93
N SER A 12 8.04 30.56 1.22
CA SER A 12 9.16 30.19 0.35
C SER A 12 8.68 29.31 -0.81
N PRO A 13 9.46 29.15 -1.92
CA PRO A 13 9.08 28.30 -3.03
C PRO A 13 8.73 26.88 -2.61
N GLY A 14 9.45 26.30 -1.64
CA GLY A 14 9.18 24.95 -1.13
C GLY A 14 7.93 24.85 -0.25
N GLN A 15 7.49 25.92 0.38
CA GLN A 15 6.29 25.93 1.22
C GLN A 15 5.02 26.24 0.41
N ARG A 16 5.12 26.95 -0.70
CA ARG A 16 3.97 27.42 -1.51
C ARG A 16 2.96 26.35 -1.83
N ASN A 17 3.42 25.18 -2.26
CA ASN A 17 2.58 24.06 -2.67
C ASN A 17 2.55 22.91 -1.66
N LYS A 18 3.07 23.12 -0.45
CA LYS A 18 3.15 22.08 0.55
C LYS A 18 1.83 21.87 1.25
N VAL A 19 1.36 20.63 1.27
CA VAL A 19 0.16 20.21 2.00
C VAL A 19 0.55 19.10 2.96
N LYS A 20 0.26 19.30 4.23
CA LYS A 20 0.47 18.32 5.30
C LYS A 20 -0.87 17.73 5.71
N ILE A 21 -0.84 16.44 6.04
CA ILE A 21 -1.96 15.76 6.69
C ILE A 21 -1.57 15.56 8.15
N ARG A 22 -2.38 16.08 9.05
CA ARG A 22 -2.18 15.91 10.49
C ARG A 22 -3.18 14.86 11.01
N HIS A 23 -2.66 13.89 11.71
CA HIS A 23 -3.40 12.81 12.34
C HIS A 23 -3.32 12.99 13.86
N HIS A 24 -4.38 13.53 14.47
CA HIS A 24 -4.40 13.81 15.91
C HIS A 24 -4.66 12.56 16.75
N HIS A 25 -5.24 11.53 16.15
CA HIS A 25 -5.63 10.27 16.80
C HIS A 25 -4.49 9.23 16.89
N LEU A 26 -3.36 9.47 16.25
CA LEU A 26 -2.26 8.52 16.26
C LEU A 26 -1.47 8.60 17.57
N HIS A 27 -1.12 7.42 18.08
CA HIS A 27 -0.20 7.29 19.21
C HIS A 27 1.18 7.90 18.87
N LYS A 28 1.70 8.72 19.77
CA LYS A 28 2.98 9.43 19.58
C LYS A 28 4.18 8.71 20.20
N GLY A 29 3.95 7.66 20.97
CA GLY A 29 4.97 6.87 21.65
C GLY A 29 5.73 5.91 20.74
N SER A 30 6.60 5.11 21.38
CA SER A 30 7.37 4.07 20.70
C SER A 30 6.49 2.87 20.33
N PRO A 31 6.81 2.15 19.23
CA PRO A 31 6.16 0.90 18.90
C PRO A 31 6.50 -0.18 19.94
N LEU A 32 5.66 -1.21 20.02
CA LEU A 32 5.89 -2.35 20.89
C LEU A 32 7.16 -3.09 20.44
N ALA A 33 8.13 -3.24 21.34
CA ALA A 33 9.47 -3.76 21.02
C ALA A 33 9.44 -5.22 20.54
N SER A 34 8.60 -6.06 21.13
CA SER A 34 8.45 -7.48 20.77
C SER A 34 7.92 -7.70 19.34
N LEU A 35 7.19 -6.70 18.76
CA LEU A 35 6.63 -6.77 17.41
C LEU A 35 7.47 -5.99 16.39
N ILE A 36 8.74 -5.77 16.68
CA ILE A 36 9.70 -5.16 15.76
C ILE A 36 10.61 -6.24 15.19
N ASP A 37 10.72 -6.31 13.87
CA ASP A 37 11.72 -7.13 13.21
C ASP A 37 13.10 -6.43 13.29
N ALA A 38 13.92 -6.87 14.23
CA ALA A 38 15.26 -6.34 14.41
C ALA A 38 16.22 -6.73 13.26
N GLY A 39 15.98 -7.88 12.62
CA GLY A 39 16.77 -8.39 11.50
C GLY A 39 16.48 -7.73 10.15
N HIS A 40 15.39 -6.95 10.05
CA HIS A 40 15.01 -6.35 8.80
C HIS A 40 16.04 -5.33 8.28
N THR A 41 16.72 -5.67 7.21
CA THR A 41 17.65 -4.77 6.50
C THR A 41 17.08 -4.37 5.15
N PRO A 42 16.74 -3.08 4.96
CA PRO A 42 16.19 -2.62 3.69
C PRO A 42 17.25 -2.70 2.58
N LYS A 43 16.95 -3.37 1.49
CA LYS A 43 17.86 -3.58 0.36
C LYS A 43 17.95 -2.40 -0.62
N PHE A 44 17.17 -1.36 -0.44
CA PHE A 44 17.14 -0.13 -1.26
C PHE A 44 17.12 -0.36 -2.78
N GLY A 45 16.33 -1.33 -3.21
CA GLY A 45 16.16 -1.66 -4.63
C GLY A 45 17.28 -2.51 -5.23
N ARG A 46 18.12 -3.16 -4.42
CA ARG A 46 19.12 -4.16 -4.84
C ARG A 46 18.57 -5.56 -4.64
N ASN A 47 19.03 -6.47 -5.50
CA ASN A 47 18.78 -7.90 -5.34
C ASN A 47 19.79 -8.55 -4.36
N ASN A 48 19.80 -9.88 -4.27
CA ASN A 48 20.73 -10.65 -3.44
C ASN A 48 22.20 -10.55 -3.91
N THR A 49 22.44 -10.24 -5.19
CA THR A 49 23.79 -10.02 -5.77
C THR A 49 24.22 -8.55 -5.75
N GLY A 50 23.47 -7.66 -5.09
CA GLY A 50 23.78 -6.23 -5.00
C GLY A 50 23.43 -5.39 -6.24
N ARG A 51 22.91 -6.00 -7.31
CA ARG A 51 22.53 -5.28 -8.54
C ARG A 51 21.23 -4.50 -8.33
N ILE A 52 21.14 -3.33 -8.96
CA ILE A 52 19.94 -2.47 -8.90
C ILE A 52 18.85 -3.08 -9.77
N THR A 53 17.78 -3.59 -9.13
CA THR A 53 16.57 -4.11 -9.79
C THR A 53 15.41 -3.11 -9.76
N THR A 54 15.43 -2.19 -8.79
CA THR A 54 14.46 -1.09 -8.70
C THR A 54 15.22 0.22 -8.60
N ARG A 55 15.16 1.00 -9.68
CA ARG A 55 15.85 2.29 -9.78
C ARG A 55 15.27 3.33 -8.80
N HIS A 56 16.06 4.36 -8.49
CA HIS A 56 15.68 5.54 -7.72
C HIS A 56 15.24 5.21 -6.28
N LYS A 57 15.80 4.16 -5.67
CA LYS A 57 15.66 3.83 -4.25
C LYS A 57 16.95 4.13 -3.50
N SER A 58 16.83 4.71 -2.30
CA SER A 58 17.96 4.94 -1.40
C SER A 58 17.56 4.75 0.04
N GLY A 59 18.56 4.60 0.90
CA GLY A 59 18.38 4.66 2.34
C GLY A 59 17.96 6.05 2.82
N PRO A 60 17.64 6.18 4.12
CA PRO A 60 17.41 7.48 4.74
C PRO A 60 18.68 8.33 4.60
N THR A 61 18.51 9.59 4.25
CA THR A 61 19.59 10.55 4.09
C THR A 61 19.71 11.41 5.35
N GLY A 62 20.96 11.66 5.78
CA GLY A 62 21.25 12.43 7.00
C GLY A 62 21.16 11.57 8.28
N ASN A 63 21.19 12.22 9.45
CA ASN A 63 21.22 11.58 10.78
C ASN A 63 19.92 10.86 11.19
N ARG A 64 19.10 10.42 10.22
CA ARG A 64 17.87 9.69 10.52
C ARG A 64 18.18 8.25 10.87
N LYS A 65 17.80 7.84 12.08
CA LYS A 65 17.83 6.45 12.54
C LYS A 65 17.12 5.54 11.54
N ARG A 66 17.61 4.30 11.38
CA ARG A 66 16.94 3.26 10.58
C ARG A 66 15.50 3.12 11.04
N LYS A 67 14.58 3.09 10.08
CA LYS A 67 13.19 2.81 10.37
C LYS A 67 13.07 1.39 10.89
N LYS A 68 12.35 1.19 11.97
CA LYS A 68 12.05 -0.13 12.53
C LYS A 68 10.87 -0.74 11.75
N TYR A 69 11.01 -1.97 11.28
CA TYR A 69 9.93 -2.70 10.60
C TYR A 69 9.01 -3.34 11.66
N ARG A 70 7.69 -3.19 11.49
CA ARG A 70 6.69 -3.81 12.38
C ARG A 70 6.22 -5.10 11.76
N LEU A 71 6.13 -6.14 12.58
CA LEU A 71 5.49 -7.41 12.22
C LEU A 71 3.98 -7.17 12.16
N ILE A 72 3.40 -7.38 11.00
CA ILE A 72 1.96 -7.19 10.78
C ILE A 72 1.33 -8.55 10.55
N ASP A 73 0.27 -8.83 11.27
CA ASP A 73 -0.56 -10.01 11.03
C ASP A 73 -1.41 -9.82 9.77
N PHE A 74 -0.94 -10.44 8.68
CA PHE A 74 -1.66 -10.48 7.41
C PHE A 74 -2.55 -11.71 7.27
N LYS A 75 -2.38 -12.71 8.13
CA LYS A 75 -3.14 -13.96 8.04
C LYS A 75 -4.46 -13.88 8.78
N ARG A 76 -4.47 -13.16 9.92
CA ARG A 76 -5.64 -13.06 10.78
C ARG A 76 -6.19 -14.44 11.16
N ASP A 77 -5.26 -15.36 11.50
CA ASP A 77 -5.52 -16.78 11.74
C ASP A 77 -6.03 -17.10 13.15
N LYS A 78 -6.22 -16.09 13.99
CA LYS A 78 -6.69 -16.23 15.37
C LYS A 78 -8.21 -16.20 15.42
N ASP A 79 -8.83 -17.34 15.10
CA ASP A 79 -10.27 -17.46 14.98
C ASP A 79 -10.97 -17.55 16.35
N GLY A 80 -12.13 -16.93 16.46
CA GLY A 80 -12.98 -16.95 17.65
C GLY A 80 -12.47 -16.13 18.85
N VAL A 81 -11.19 -15.71 18.84
CA VAL A 81 -10.61 -14.95 19.95
C VAL A 81 -10.90 -13.47 19.78
N THR A 82 -11.47 -12.84 20.79
CA THR A 82 -11.76 -11.41 20.79
C THR A 82 -10.47 -10.62 21.05
N GLY A 83 -10.21 -9.64 20.20
CA GLY A 83 -9.15 -8.65 20.40
C GLY A 83 -9.72 -7.25 20.57
N TYR A 84 -9.03 -6.41 21.31
CA TYR A 84 -9.35 -5.00 21.48
C TYR A 84 -8.23 -4.14 20.92
N VAL A 85 -8.60 -3.05 20.28
CA VAL A 85 -7.62 -2.07 19.77
C VAL A 85 -7.06 -1.28 20.95
N ASP A 86 -5.77 -1.46 21.27
CA ASP A 86 -5.09 -0.65 22.27
C ASP A 86 -4.89 0.77 21.77
N ARG A 87 -4.32 0.89 20.57
CA ARG A 87 -3.98 2.17 19.95
C ARG A 87 -3.75 2.04 18.45
N VAL A 88 -3.83 3.18 17.75
CA VAL A 88 -3.50 3.28 16.32
C VAL A 88 -2.16 4.00 16.17
N GLU A 89 -1.25 3.45 15.37
CA GLU A 89 0.11 3.94 15.19
C GLU A 89 0.44 4.31 13.73
N TYR A 90 1.42 5.19 13.58
CA TYR A 90 2.07 5.47 12.30
C TYR A 90 3.12 4.38 11.99
N ASP A 91 3.08 3.81 10.78
CA ASP A 91 4.12 2.90 10.29
C ASP A 91 4.95 3.60 9.17
N PRO A 92 6.28 3.67 9.33
CA PRO A 92 7.14 4.31 8.31
C PRO A 92 7.31 3.49 7.02
N TYR A 93 6.92 2.22 6.98
CA TYR A 93 7.06 1.34 5.81
C TYR A 93 5.82 1.26 4.94
N ARG A 94 4.68 1.72 5.45
CA ARG A 94 3.42 1.72 4.71
C ARG A 94 2.70 3.06 4.79
N THR A 95 1.77 3.26 3.87
CA THR A 95 0.96 4.48 3.82
C THR A 95 -0.26 4.41 4.73
N ALA A 96 -0.74 3.19 5.01
CA ALA A 96 -1.81 2.92 5.96
C ALA A 96 -1.33 3.06 7.41
N HIS A 97 -2.23 3.36 8.33
CA HIS A 97 -1.98 3.23 9.76
C HIS A 97 -2.09 1.77 10.18
N ILE A 98 -1.50 1.45 11.32
CA ILE A 98 -1.58 0.13 11.95
C ILE A 98 -2.25 0.24 13.30
N ALA A 99 -2.99 -0.78 13.69
CA ALA A 99 -3.60 -0.89 15.01
C ALA A 99 -2.90 -1.99 15.81
N LEU A 100 -2.54 -1.70 17.05
CA LEU A 100 -2.10 -2.69 18.02
C LEU A 100 -3.33 -3.32 18.64
N ILE A 101 -3.45 -4.63 18.51
CA ILE A 101 -4.55 -5.42 19.07
C ILE A 101 -4.03 -6.21 20.25
N SER A 102 -4.72 -6.13 21.39
CA SER A 102 -4.57 -7.01 22.53
C SER A 102 -5.69 -8.03 22.52
N TYR A 103 -5.35 -9.29 22.41
CA TYR A 103 -6.30 -10.39 22.46
C TYR A 103 -6.58 -10.81 23.93
N THR A 104 -7.73 -11.42 24.16
CA THR A 104 -8.15 -11.86 25.50
C THR A 104 -7.23 -12.94 26.11
N ASP A 105 -6.45 -13.64 25.28
CA ASP A 105 -5.42 -14.60 25.71
C ASP A 105 -4.05 -13.96 26.01
N GLY A 106 -3.97 -12.62 26.01
CA GLY A 106 -2.73 -11.88 26.32
C GLY A 106 -1.80 -11.64 25.13
N GLU A 107 -2.00 -12.29 23.98
CA GLU A 107 -1.17 -12.05 22.79
C GLU A 107 -1.45 -10.67 22.19
N LYS A 108 -0.41 -10.01 21.69
CA LYS A 108 -0.53 -8.74 20.97
C LYS A 108 -0.09 -8.90 19.52
N ARG A 109 -0.85 -8.31 18.60
CA ARG A 109 -0.51 -8.29 17.17
C ARG A 109 -0.78 -6.91 16.57
N TYR A 110 0.02 -6.52 15.57
CA TYR A 110 -0.32 -5.41 14.71
C TYR A 110 -1.16 -5.87 13.53
N ILE A 111 -2.20 -5.10 13.20
CA ILE A 111 -3.00 -5.28 11.98
C ILE A 111 -3.00 -3.99 11.17
N ILE A 112 -3.39 -4.06 9.88
CA ILE A 112 -3.71 -2.84 9.11
C ILE A 112 -4.97 -2.25 9.72
N ALA A 113 -4.90 -0.99 10.15
CA ALA A 113 -6.06 -0.31 10.72
C ALA A 113 -7.08 0.01 9.62
N PRO A 114 -8.35 -0.38 9.77
CA PRO A 114 -9.44 0.14 8.96
C PRO A 114 -9.68 1.64 9.19
N GLU A 115 -10.39 2.27 8.27
CA GLU A 115 -10.84 3.64 8.47
C GLU A 115 -11.88 3.68 9.60
N GLY A 116 -11.77 4.66 10.48
CA GLY A 116 -12.66 4.81 11.60
C GLY A 116 -12.21 4.12 12.90
N THR A 117 -11.21 3.23 12.87
CA THR A 117 -10.74 2.47 14.05
C THR A 117 -10.29 3.37 15.20
N ARG A 118 -10.76 3.09 16.41
CA ARG A 118 -10.42 3.79 17.66
C ARG A 118 -9.86 2.82 18.71
N ALA A 119 -9.18 3.35 19.69
CA ALA A 119 -8.83 2.56 20.88
C ALA A 119 -10.13 2.08 21.58
N GLY A 120 -10.14 0.83 22.02
CA GLY A 120 -11.29 0.16 22.60
C GLY A 120 -12.18 -0.59 21.61
N ASP A 121 -12.04 -0.38 20.29
CA ASP A 121 -12.84 -1.13 19.31
C ASP A 121 -12.55 -2.63 19.40
N LYS A 122 -13.62 -3.44 19.30
CA LYS A 122 -13.55 -4.90 19.29
C LYS A 122 -13.26 -5.42 17.89
N VAL A 123 -12.39 -6.38 17.78
CA VAL A 123 -11.97 -7.02 16.52
C VAL A 123 -11.95 -8.53 16.70
N VAL A 124 -12.60 -9.24 15.79
CA VAL A 124 -12.69 -10.72 15.78
C VAL A 124 -12.33 -11.24 14.40
N SER A 125 -11.73 -12.43 14.33
CA SER A 125 -11.51 -13.17 13.10
C SER A 125 -12.24 -14.50 13.13
N GLY A 126 -12.61 -15.03 11.97
CA GLY A 126 -13.29 -16.32 11.83
C GLY A 126 -14.64 -16.20 11.12
N ASP A 127 -15.17 -17.34 10.70
CA ASP A 127 -16.38 -17.37 9.85
C ASP A 127 -17.67 -16.97 10.57
N THR A 128 -17.68 -17.07 11.91
CA THR A 128 -18.80 -16.67 12.76
C THR A 128 -18.69 -15.21 13.26
N ALA A 129 -17.63 -14.48 12.88
CA ALA A 129 -17.44 -13.11 13.29
C ALA A 129 -18.56 -12.21 12.74
N ALA A 130 -19.01 -11.24 13.54
CA ALA A 130 -20.01 -10.26 13.10
C ALA A 130 -19.51 -9.45 11.90
N ILE A 131 -20.43 -9.00 11.06
CA ILE A 131 -20.12 -8.17 9.88
C ILE A 131 -19.92 -6.72 10.34
N ALA A 132 -18.76 -6.48 10.97
CA ALA A 132 -18.36 -5.18 11.48
C ALA A 132 -16.98 -4.77 10.96
N THR A 133 -16.74 -3.46 10.85
CA THR A 133 -15.48 -2.92 10.37
C THR A 133 -14.30 -3.42 11.23
N GLY A 134 -13.28 -4.00 10.58
CA GLY A 134 -12.10 -4.54 11.25
C GLY A 134 -12.13 -6.05 11.46
N ASN A 135 -13.28 -6.69 11.39
CA ASN A 135 -13.41 -8.14 11.48
C ASN A 135 -12.93 -8.80 10.19
N ALA A 136 -12.31 -9.96 10.33
CA ALA A 136 -11.77 -10.74 9.21
C ALA A 136 -12.55 -12.05 9.06
N LEU A 137 -13.14 -12.28 7.88
CA LEU A 137 -13.95 -13.44 7.55
C LEU A 137 -13.51 -14.05 6.21
N ALA A 138 -13.89 -15.30 5.96
CA ALA A 138 -13.82 -15.87 4.63
C ALA A 138 -14.80 -15.13 3.69
N LEU A 139 -14.43 -14.99 2.41
CA LEU A 139 -15.27 -14.28 1.42
C LEU A 139 -16.66 -14.92 1.25
N GLN A 140 -16.77 -16.22 1.51
CA GLN A 140 -18.05 -16.94 1.49
C GLN A 140 -19.03 -16.46 2.59
N SER A 141 -18.52 -15.97 3.71
CA SER A 141 -19.33 -15.53 4.87
C SER A 141 -19.66 -14.02 4.81
N ILE A 142 -19.07 -13.27 3.85
CA ILE A 142 -19.29 -11.84 3.73
C ILE A 142 -20.44 -11.55 2.76
N PRO A 143 -21.43 -10.70 3.09
CA PRO A 143 -22.52 -10.30 2.18
C PRO A 143 -22.00 -9.60 0.93
N GLN A 144 -22.76 -9.78 -0.17
CA GLN A 144 -22.51 -9.06 -1.42
C GLN A 144 -22.67 -7.54 -1.22
N GLY A 145 -21.95 -6.74 -2.02
CA GLY A 145 -21.94 -5.29 -1.90
C GLY A 145 -21.03 -4.75 -0.79
N THR A 146 -20.56 -5.60 0.13
CA THR A 146 -19.72 -5.17 1.25
C THR A 146 -18.36 -4.65 0.76
N THR A 147 -17.91 -3.55 1.36
CA THR A 147 -16.57 -3.02 1.16
C THR A 147 -15.58 -3.79 2.03
N ILE A 148 -14.51 -4.30 1.41
CA ILE A 148 -13.50 -5.13 2.04
C ILE A 148 -12.09 -4.66 1.70
N HIS A 149 -11.13 -5.01 2.54
CA HIS A 149 -9.70 -4.75 2.31
C HIS A 149 -8.85 -5.92 2.84
N ALA A 150 -7.53 -5.82 2.70
CA ALA A 150 -6.58 -6.84 3.15
C ALA A 150 -6.98 -8.26 2.70
N ILE A 151 -7.24 -8.42 1.39
CA ILE A 151 -7.80 -9.62 0.78
C ILE A 151 -6.67 -10.61 0.45
N GLU A 152 -6.88 -11.87 0.77
CA GLU A 152 -6.01 -12.96 0.33
C GLU A 152 -6.25 -13.30 -1.15
N MET A 153 -5.23 -13.86 -1.80
CA MET A 153 -5.32 -14.43 -3.15
C MET A 153 -5.26 -15.95 -3.18
N LYS A 154 -4.77 -16.54 -2.11
CA LYS A 154 -4.76 -17.98 -1.83
C LYS A 154 -5.06 -18.16 -0.36
N PRO A 155 -5.87 -19.16 0.01
CA PRO A 155 -6.20 -19.39 1.41
C PRO A 155 -4.94 -19.59 2.27
N GLY A 156 -4.92 -18.98 3.46
CA GLY A 156 -3.85 -19.09 4.43
C GLY A 156 -2.52 -18.39 4.07
N LYS A 157 -2.41 -17.77 2.89
CA LYS A 157 -1.20 -17.05 2.47
C LYS A 157 -1.07 -15.67 3.12
N GLY A 158 -2.15 -15.15 3.64
CA GLY A 158 -2.25 -13.80 4.17
C GLY A 158 -2.59 -12.74 3.13
N ALA A 159 -3.01 -11.60 3.59
CA ALA A 159 -3.52 -10.48 2.78
C ALA A 159 -2.49 -9.99 1.75
N GLN A 160 -2.92 -9.83 0.50
CA GLN A 160 -2.09 -9.36 -0.61
C GLN A 160 -2.69 -8.15 -1.35
N ILE A 161 -4.02 -8.07 -1.45
CA ILE A 161 -4.74 -7.01 -2.17
C ILE A 161 -5.31 -5.99 -1.19
N ALA A 162 -5.46 -4.73 -1.62
CA ALA A 162 -6.07 -3.62 -0.89
C ALA A 162 -5.45 -3.38 0.50
N ARG A 163 -4.12 -3.16 0.57
CA ARG A 163 -3.38 -2.92 1.82
C ARG A 163 -2.89 -1.48 2.00
N SER A 164 -2.90 -0.68 0.93
CA SER A 164 -2.41 0.70 0.96
C SER A 164 -3.47 1.65 1.52
N ALA A 165 -3.06 2.85 1.96
CA ALA A 165 -3.94 3.88 2.47
C ALA A 165 -5.14 4.13 1.55
N GLY A 166 -6.35 4.12 2.11
CA GLY A 166 -7.60 4.32 1.40
C GLY A 166 -7.92 3.29 0.32
N ALA A 167 -7.22 2.13 0.31
CA ALA A 167 -7.53 1.04 -0.61
C ALA A 167 -8.73 0.23 -0.10
N TYR A 168 -9.53 -0.24 -1.05
CA TYR A 168 -10.66 -1.12 -0.80
C TYR A 168 -10.97 -1.94 -2.05
N ALA A 169 -11.78 -2.94 -1.90
CA ALA A 169 -12.48 -3.66 -2.96
C ALA A 169 -13.93 -3.88 -2.55
N THR A 170 -14.81 -4.13 -3.51
CA THR A 170 -16.22 -4.47 -3.23
C THR A 170 -16.42 -5.93 -3.61
N LEU A 171 -17.06 -6.70 -2.75
CA LEU A 171 -17.51 -8.05 -3.06
C LEU A 171 -18.77 -7.95 -3.94
N VAL A 172 -18.65 -8.32 -5.21
CA VAL A 172 -19.73 -8.18 -6.20
C VAL A 172 -20.69 -9.35 -6.10
N SER A 173 -20.17 -10.56 -6.20
CA SER A 173 -20.97 -11.80 -6.13
C SER A 173 -20.13 -12.98 -5.68
N ARG A 174 -20.79 -14.08 -5.42
CA ARG A 174 -20.21 -15.39 -5.15
C ARG A 174 -20.71 -16.38 -6.19
N ASP A 175 -19.81 -17.11 -6.78
CA ASP A 175 -20.09 -18.10 -7.82
C ASP A 175 -19.40 -19.41 -7.43
N GLY A 176 -20.14 -20.26 -6.73
CA GLY A 176 -19.65 -21.54 -6.21
C GLY A 176 -18.36 -21.40 -5.39
N THR A 177 -17.26 -21.92 -5.90
CA THR A 177 -15.95 -21.92 -5.25
C THR A 177 -15.22 -20.58 -5.31
N TYR A 178 -15.72 -19.60 -6.07
CA TYR A 178 -15.07 -18.30 -6.27
C TYR A 178 -15.94 -17.14 -5.80
N ALA A 179 -15.29 -16.14 -5.24
CA ALA A 179 -15.84 -14.82 -4.98
C ALA A 179 -15.37 -13.84 -6.06
N ILE A 180 -16.27 -13.02 -6.58
CA ILE A 180 -16.00 -11.99 -7.57
C ILE A 180 -15.84 -10.67 -6.85
N ILE A 181 -14.65 -10.07 -6.94
CA ILE A 181 -14.33 -8.81 -6.31
C ILE A 181 -14.02 -7.74 -7.37
N ARG A 182 -14.51 -6.52 -7.13
CA ARG A 182 -14.16 -5.32 -7.90
C ARG A 182 -13.17 -4.48 -7.10
N LEU A 183 -11.98 -4.31 -7.64
CA LEU A 183 -10.94 -3.49 -7.05
C LEU A 183 -11.22 -2.00 -7.25
N ARG A 184 -10.59 -1.15 -6.44
CA ARG A 184 -10.64 0.32 -6.59
C ARG A 184 -10.21 0.81 -7.99
N SER A 185 -9.37 0.05 -8.68
CA SER A 185 -8.95 0.35 -10.06
C SER A 185 -10.05 0.10 -11.10
N GLY A 186 -11.16 -0.57 -10.75
CA GLY A 186 -12.19 -1.03 -11.67
C GLY A 186 -11.96 -2.45 -12.19
N GLU A 187 -10.79 -3.08 -11.94
CA GLU A 187 -10.55 -4.47 -12.31
C GLU A 187 -11.49 -5.39 -11.53
N VAL A 188 -12.15 -6.29 -12.25
CA VAL A 188 -12.99 -7.34 -11.68
C VAL A 188 -12.27 -8.68 -11.80
N ARG A 189 -12.16 -9.40 -10.70
CA ARG A 189 -11.43 -10.67 -10.68
C ARG A 189 -12.06 -11.71 -9.76
N LYS A 190 -11.79 -12.97 -10.06
CA LYS A 190 -12.14 -14.13 -9.23
C LYS A 190 -11.06 -14.35 -8.15
N VAL A 191 -11.49 -14.72 -6.96
CA VAL A 191 -10.65 -15.14 -5.85
C VAL A 191 -11.33 -16.33 -5.19
N PRO A 192 -10.62 -17.38 -4.72
CA PRO A 192 -11.26 -18.49 -4.02
C PRO A 192 -12.12 -18.00 -2.86
N ALA A 193 -13.33 -18.55 -2.71
CA ALA A 193 -14.30 -18.11 -1.70
C ALA A 193 -13.83 -18.36 -0.25
N THR A 194 -12.91 -19.30 -0.06
CA THR A 194 -12.25 -19.61 1.22
C THR A 194 -11.16 -18.61 1.63
N CYS A 195 -10.76 -17.69 0.71
CA CYS A 195 -9.81 -16.63 1.04
C CYS A 195 -10.41 -15.64 2.04
N ARG A 196 -9.59 -15.15 2.97
CA ARG A 196 -10.01 -14.18 3.99
C ARG A 196 -9.92 -12.76 3.47
N ALA A 197 -10.79 -11.91 4.00
CA ALA A 197 -10.75 -10.47 3.81
C ALA A 197 -11.21 -9.76 5.10
N THR A 198 -10.78 -8.52 5.28
CA THR A 198 -11.19 -7.68 6.39
C THR A 198 -12.26 -6.69 5.92
N ILE A 199 -13.31 -6.50 6.71
CA ILE A 199 -14.43 -5.60 6.40
C ILE A 199 -14.00 -4.14 6.58
N GLY A 200 -14.44 -3.28 5.66
CA GLY A 200 -14.19 -1.84 5.65
C GLY A 200 -13.11 -1.40 4.66
N THR A 201 -12.75 -0.13 4.68
CA THR A 201 -11.67 0.48 3.90
C THR A 201 -10.41 0.63 4.73
N VAL A 202 -9.24 0.68 4.09
CA VAL A 202 -7.97 0.94 4.77
C VAL A 202 -7.92 2.39 5.24
N SER A 203 -7.39 2.62 6.42
CA SER A 203 -7.19 3.95 7.01
C SER A 203 -6.35 4.91 6.17
N ASN A 204 -6.30 6.19 6.59
CA ASN A 204 -5.51 7.24 5.96
C ASN A 204 -5.95 7.57 4.51
N VAL A 205 -7.24 7.60 4.25
CA VAL A 205 -7.83 7.85 2.92
C VAL A 205 -7.30 9.14 2.27
N LYS A 206 -7.01 10.17 3.07
CA LYS A 206 -6.52 11.48 2.59
C LYS A 206 -5.03 11.49 2.21
N HIS A 207 -4.32 10.35 2.32
CA HIS A 207 -2.86 10.28 2.06
C HIS A 207 -2.44 10.80 0.69
N ASN A 208 -3.25 10.61 -0.34
CA ASN A 208 -2.98 11.06 -1.70
C ASN A 208 -3.02 12.60 -1.87
N LEU A 209 -3.61 13.32 -0.91
CA LEU A 209 -3.68 14.78 -0.91
C LEU A 209 -2.40 15.43 -0.36
N GLU A 210 -1.49 14.64 0.22
CA GLU A 210 -0.22 15.13 0.74
C GLU A 210 0.69 15.60 -0.41
N LYS A 211 1.20 16.83 -0.28
CA LYS A 211 2.19 17.41 -1.21
C LYS A 211 3.45 17.76 -0.44
N LEU A 212 4.58 17.19 -0.88
CA LEU A 212 5.86 17.33 -0.17
C LEU A 212 6.48 18.71 -0.27
N GLY A 213 6.25 19.43 -1.36
CA GLY A 213 6.71 20.80 -1.61
C GLY A 213 8.18 20.90 -2.05
N THR A 214 9.08 20.06 -1.56
CA THR A 214 10.52 20.15 -1.85
C THR A 214 11.13 18.82 -2.31
N ALA A 215 12.14 18.86 -3.18
CA ALA A 215 12.89 17.69 -3.61
C ALA A 215 13.60 16.99 -2.44
N GLY A 216 14.12 17.76 -1.47
CA GLY A 216 14.74 17.22 -0.27
C GLY A 216 13.78 16.40 0.60
N ALA A 217 12.49 16.75 0.65
CA ALA A 217 11.49 15.93 1.34
C ALA A 217 11.31 14.56 0.67
N SER A 218 11.34 14.50 -0.67
CA SER A 218 11.32 13.25 -1.43
C SER A 218 12.59 12.42 -1.20
N ARG A 219 13.77 13.07 -1.21
CA ARG A 219 15.07 12.42 -0.90
C ARG A 219 15.07 11.78 0.49
N ARG A 220 14.59 12.50 1.50
CA ARG A 220 14.48 12.00 2.88
C ARG A 220 13.52 10.82 3.03
N ARG A 221 12.59 10.63 2.08
CA ARG A 221 11.73 9.44 2.00
C ARG A 221 12.35 8.27 1.22
N GLY A 222 13.60 8.41 0.81
CA GLY A 222 14.34 7.36 0.09
C GLY A 222 14.10 7.34 -1.42
N LYS A 223 13.60 8.43 -2.00
CA LYS A 223 13.47 8.58 -3.46
C LYS A 223 14.68 9.36 -3.99
N ARG A 224 15.46 8.73 -4.87
CA ARG A 224 16.58 9.41 -5.56
C ARG A 224 16.06 10.28 -6.71
N PRO A 225 16.82 11.32 -7.12
CA PRO A 225 16.52 12.10 -8.31
C PRO A 225 16.47 11.22 -9.56
N THR A 226 15.60 11.60 -10.49
CA THR A 226 15.48 10.94 -11.80
C THR A 226 15.98 11.89 -12.88
N VAL A 227 16.94 11.45 -13.67
CA VAL A 227 17.40 12.16 -14.87
C VAL A 227 16.54 11.72 -16.04
N ARG A 228 16.13 12.67 -16.87
CA ARG A 228 15.36 12.38 -18.09
C ARG A 228 16.28 11.74 -19.13
N GLY A 229 15.77 10.75 -19.87
CA GLY A 229 16.55 10.08 -20.93
C GLY A 229 17.11 11.03 -21.99
N VAL A 230 16.36 12.09 -22.32
CA VAL A 230 16.81 13.15 -23.27
C VAL A 230 18.05 13.92 -22.78
N ALA A 231 18.30 13.96 -21.48
CA ALA A 231 19.47 14.63 -20.89
C ALA A 231 20.66 13.67 -20.66
N MET A 232 20.61 12.48 -21.22
CA MET A 232 21.66 11.46 -21.15
C MET A 232 22.41 11.37 -22.47
N ASN A 233 23.54 10.67 -22.46
CA ASN A 233 24.29 10.33 -23.68
C ASN A 233 23.60 9.19 -24.45
N PRO A 234 23.90 9.03 -25.77
CA PRO A 234 23.29 7.96 -26.58
C PRO A 234 23.52 6.56 -26.04
N ILE A 235 24.65 6.29 -25.40
CA ILE A 235 24.98 5.01 -24.78
C ILE A 235 24.08 4.69 -23.54
N ASP A 236 23.62 5.72 -22.85
CA ASP A 236 22.87 5.56 -21.60
C ASP A 236 21.36 5.44 -21.81
N HIS A 237 20.84 6.03 -22.88
CA HIS A 237 19.41 6.03 -23.15
C HIS A 237 19.10 6.18 -24.64
N PRO A 238 18.09 5.48 -25.20
CA PRO A 238 17.67 5.62 -26.61
C PRO A 238 17.19 7.03 -27.01
N HIS A 239 16.92 7.91 -26.06
CA HIS A 239 16.59 9.32 -26.27
C HIS A 239 17.78 10.25 -26.03
N GLY A 240 18.96 9.71 -25.76
CA GLY A 240 20.17 10.49 -25.49
C GLY A 240 20.80 11.06 -26.75
N GLY A 241 21.68 12.04 -26.55
CA GLY A 241 22.44 12.71 -27.61
C GLY A 241 21.79 13.95 -28.16
N GLY A 242 22.41 14.50 -29.21
CA GLY A 242 22.05 15.75 -29.87
C GLY A 242 22.76 16.98 -29.31
N GLU A 243 22.71 18.08 -30.03
CA GLU A 243 23.25 19.37 -29.62
C GLU A 243 22.18 20.17 -28.87
N GLY A 244 22.53 20.69 -27.68
CA GLY A 244 21.71 21.56 -26.89
C GLY A 244 20.40 20.90 -26.46
N ARG A 245 19.29 21.59 -26.66
CA ARG A 245 17.94 21.17 -26.25
C ARG A 245 17.25 20.36 -27.34
N THR A 246 17.58 19.08 -27.47
CA THR A 246 16.98 18.18 -28.45
C THR A 246 15.69 17.53 -27.95
N SER A 247 14.82 17.09 -28.85
CA SER A 247 13.66 16.27 -28.57
C SER A 247 14.03 14.78 -28.49
N GLY A 248 13.10 13.92 -28.08
CA GLY A 248 13.35 12.47 -27.99
C GLY A 248 13.56 11.77 -29.32
N GLY A 249 13.24 12.40 -30.46
CA GLY A 249 13.46 11.92 -31.84
C GLY A 249 12.72 10.64 -32.23
N ARG A 250 12.01 10.00 -31.33
CA ARG A 250 11.34 8.70 -31.52
C ARG A 250 10.19 8.49 -30.54
N HIS A 251 9.42 7.42 -30.74
CA HIS A 251 8.38 7.01 -29.79
C HIS A 251 8.96 6.87 -28.38
N PRO A 252 8.28 7.37 -27.32
CA PRO A 252 8.78 7.28 -25.95
C PRO A 252 9.08 5.85 -25.52
N VAL A 253 10.34 5.60 -25.15
CA VAL A 253 10.84 4.29 -24.71
C VAL A 253 11.53 4.38 -23.36
N SER A 254 11.67 3.24 -22.69
CA SER A 254 12.48 3.07 -21.48
C SER A 254 13.97 2.99 -21.81
N PRO A 255 14.89 3.03 -20.82
CA PRO A 255 16.34 2.81 -21.04
C PRO A 255 16.66 1.49 -21.76
N TRP A 256 15.79 0.51 -21.71
CA TRP A 256 15.93 -0.80 -22.37
C TRP A 256 15.20 -0.89 -23.72
N GLY A 257 14.72 0.23 -24.26
CA GLY A 257 14.03 0.27 -25.55
C GLY A 257 12.55 -0.12 -25.54
N TRP A 258 11.98 -0.49 -24.40
CA TRP A 258 10.57 -0.84 -24.30
C TRP A 258 9.65 0.37 -24.45
N LYS A 259 8.63 0.28 -25.28
CA LYS A 259 7.63 1.35 -25.45
C LYS A 259 6.95 1.67 -24.13
N THR A 260 6.98 2.94 -23.71
CA THR A 260 6.37 3.38 -22.43
C THR A 260 4.91 3.78 -22.55
N LYS A 261 4.41 3.95 -23.77
CA LYS A 261 3.00 4.26 -24.08
C LYS A 261 2.41 3.15 -24.96
N GLY A 262 1.20 2.71 -24.61
CA GLY A 262 0.41 1.75 -25.38
C GLY A 262 0.77 0.28 -25.22
N MET A 263 1.98 -0.05 -24.82
CA MET A 263 2.42 -1.44 -24.66
C MET A 263 1.84 -2.08 -23.39
N LYS A 264 1.28 -3.28 -23.53
CA LYS A 264 0.86 -4.11 -22.39
C LYS A 264 2.10 -4.78 -21.80
N THR A 265 2.45 -4.44 -20.55
CA THR A 265 3.68 -4.91 -19.88
C THR A 265 3.49 -6.15 -19.02
N ARG A 266 2.25 -6.60 -18.78
CA ARG A 266 1.99 -7.84 -18.01
C ARG A 266 2.45 -9.05 -18.81
N SER A 267 3.48 -9.73 -18.33
CA SER A 267 4.04 -10.94 -18.94
C SER A 267 3.45 -12.25 -18.37
N CYS A 268 3.14 -12.26 -17.05
CA CYS A 268 2.62 -13.45 -16.38
C CYS A 268 1.16 -13.69 -16.75
N LYS A 269 0.90 -14.72 -17.58
CA LYS A 269 -0.45 -15.11 -18.04
C LYS A 269 -1.16 -16.10 -17.11
N ARG A 270 -0.44 -16.75 -16.19
CA ARG A 270 -0.96 -17.81 -15.32
C ARG A 270 -2.27 -17.47 -14.61
N THR A 271 -2.47 -16.22 -14.23
CA THR A 271 -3.66 -15.75 -13.48
C THR A 271 -4.60 -14.90 -14.35
N ASP A 272 -4.47 -14.93 -15.67
CA ASP A 272 -5.34 -14.16 -16.55
C ASP A 272 -6.78 -14.70 -16.55
N SER A 273 -6.96 -16.01 -16.40
CA SER A 273 -8.27 -16.66 -16.24
C SER A 273 -9.04 -16.18 -14.99
N MET A 274 -8.32 -15.66 -14.00
CA MET A 274 -8.91 -15.08 -12.78
C MET A 274 -9.35 -13.63 -12.96
N ILE A 275 -9.02 -12.96 -14.07
CA ILE A 275 -9.39 -11.58 -14.34
C ILE A 275 -10.55 -11.58 -15.33
N LEU A 276 -11.73 -11.18 -14.84
CA LEU A 276 -12.95 -11.10 -15.66
C LEU A 276 -12.97 -9.84 -16.52
N THR A 277 -12.71 -8.71 -15.90
CA THR A 277 -12.70 -7.40 -16.59
C THR A 277 -11.47 -6.62 -16.19
N ARG A 278 -10.71 -6.17 -17.19
CA ARG A 278 -9.60 -5.23 -17.00
C ARG A 278 -10.10 -3.81 -17.28
N LYS A 279 -9.70 -2.85 -16.45
CA LYS A 279 -9.92 -1.44 -16.78
C LYS A 279 -9.21 -1.11 -18.09
N ARG A 280 -9.97 -0.67 -19.11
CA ARG A 280 -9.41 -0.09 -20.34
C ARG A 280 -9.06 1.37 -20.09
N LYS A 281 -8.04 1.87 -20.82
CA LYS A 281 -7.69 3.29 -20.78
C LYS A 281 -8.84 4.05 -21.46
N GLY A 282 -9.62 4.80 -20.67
CA GLY A 282 -10.82 5.51 -21.18
C GLY A 282 -12.11 5.19 -20.42
N ASP A 283 -12.19 4.05 -19.74
CA ASP A 283 -13.32 3.77 -18.85
C ASP A 283 -13.21 4.67 -17.60
N LYS A 284 -14.16 5.62 -17.47
CA LYS A 284 -14.30 6.52 -16.32
C LYS A 284 -14.97 5.81 -15.13
#